data_96a4e70094e4d47ec16b7319d6f63e02
#
_entry.id   96a4e70094e4d47ec16b7319d6f63e02
#
_cell.length_a   1.000
_cell.length_b   1.000
_cell.length_c   1.000
_cell.angle_alpha   90.00
_cell.angle_beta   90.00
_cell.angle_gamma   90.00
#
_symmetry.space_group_name_H-M   'P 1'
#
loop_
_entity.id
_entity.type
_entity.pdbx_description
1 polymer ?
#
loop_
_entity_poly.entity_id
_entity_poly.type
_entity_poly.pdbx_seq_one_letter_code
_entity_poly.pdbx_strand_id
1 'polypeptide(L)'
;NLEYTRMKAEEAARIARAHPEVRYTYTTVGGGQSGAVDIANIYVRMTPVADRDMSAEEFAAILREETQRVAGATLAVFATDWGNQKLVQIEVRGTDAEAVNTAADMVLAEVKQVPNAVDISLSSKGQKPELNVELRRGVAGSLGITAGHVAQSLRPAFAGIDAGDWEDPSGEVRDVVVRLAPEARRRAADLRQLPLVVPGPGGQPTTVPLGHVASVEESVGPAVITHLDRDLVVNVEANVSGRSTGEVVADIMQRVSALTLPPGVRVTQGGEAEQQAEVFADIFFALGVALLLMYLILVVQFGSFLDPLAIMLSLPLSLIGVMLALAFSGGTINIMSLIGVILLAGIVAKNAILLIDFAKWAREKRGLPLREALIEAGAIRLRPILMTTFALIAGMIPVALGRGEGAQFRAPLGIAVIGGVITSTLLTLIAIPTFYEILDEWRNGLARVFGFRPKQTTAEMPVPQPAGD
;
A
#
# COMPACT_ATOMS: atom_id res chain seq x y z
N ASN A 1 27.56 -15.87 -4.87
CA ASN A 1 27.66 -15.96 -6.32
C ASN A 1 26.38 -16.58 -6.91
N LEU A 2 26.19 -16.49 -8.22
CA LEU A 2 24.96 -16.93 -8.91
C LEU A 2 24.62 -18.40 -8.63
N GLU A 3 25.58 -19.30 -8.67
CA GLU A 3 25.37 -20.73 -8.44
C GLU A 3 24.94 -21.03 -7.01
N TYR A 4 25.55 -20.37 -6.04
CA TYR A 4 25.15 -20.52 -4.64
C TYR A 4 23.70 -20.00 -4.40
N THR A 5 23.36 -18.85 -4.97
CA THR A 5 22.00 -18.28 -4.87
C THR A 5 20.99 -19.22 -5.55
N ARG A 6 21.33 -19.76 -6.74
CA ARG A 6 20.49 -20.74 -7.44
C ARG A 6 20.25 -21.98 -6.60
N MET A 7 21.31 -22.53 -5.99
CA MET A 7 21.21 -23.73 -5.14
C MET A 7 20.30 -23.48 -3.92
N LYS A 8 20.45 -22.32 -3.25
CA LYS A 8 19.63 -21.96 -2.10
C LYS A 8 18.17 -21.66 -2.47
N ALA A 9 17.97 -20.99 -3.60
CA ALA A 9 16.63 -20.74 -4.12
C ALA A 9 15.90 -22.04 -4.49
N GLU A 10 16.62 -23.02 -5.11
CA GLU A 10 16.06 -24.32 -5.43
C GLU A 10 15.76 -25.16 -4.17
N GLU A 11 16.59 -25.05 -3.12
CA GLU A 11 16.34 -25.67 -1.83
C GLU A 11 15.02 -25.14 -1.22
N ALA A 12 14.83 -23.81 -1.19
CA ALA A 12 13.59 -23.18 -0.72
C ALA A 12 12.37 -23.54 -1.61
N ALA A 13 12.54 -23.50 -2.93
CA ALA A 13 11.48 -23.87 -3.87
C ALA A 13 11.05 -25.34 -3.73
N ARG A 14 11.96 -26.24 -3.38
CA ARG A 14 11.68 -27.66 -3.13
C ARG A 14 10.85 -27.85 -1.87
N ILE A 15 11.13 -27.08 -0.82
CA ILE A 15 10.31 -27.07 0.41
C ILE A 15 8.88 -26.66 0.04
N ALA A 16 8.71 -25.57 -0.70
CA ALA A 16 7.38 -25.12 -1.11
C ALA A 16 6.65 -26.18 -1.97
N ARG A 17 7.32 -26.81 -2.93
CA ARG A 17 6.74 -27.83 -3.81
C ARG A 17 6.41 -29.16 -3.11
N ALA A 18 6.86 -29.38 -1.88
CA ALA A 18 6.48 -30.54 -1.09
C ALA A 18 5.03 -30.51 -0.60
N HIS A 19 4.40 -29.34 -0.63
CA HIS A 19 3.02 -29.12 -0.21
C HIS A 19 2.03 -29.38 -1.36
N PRO A 20 0.93 -30.10 -1.12
CA PRO A 20 -0.09 -30.40 -2.14
C PRO A 20 -0.83 -29.16 -2.65
N GLU A 21 -0.84 -28.08 -1.85
CA GLU A 21 -1.43 -26.78 -2.21
C GLU A 21 -0.62 -26.03 -3.26
N VAL A 22 0.62 -26.45 -3.55
CA VAL A 22 1.50 -25.79 -4.51
C VAL A 22 1.43 -26.49 -5.86
N ARG A 23 0.99 -25.75 -6.87
CA ARG A 23 0.89 -26.22 -8.24
C ARG A 23 2.25 -26.20 -8.96
N TYR A 24 2.99 -25.11 -8.83
CA TYR A 24 4.35 -24.93 -9.38
C TYR A 24 5.06 -23.77 -8.70
N THR A 25 6.38 -23.73 -8.86
CA THR A 25 7.21 -22.59 -8.49
C THR A 25 7.93 -22.06 -9.72
N TYR A 26 8.10 -20.73 -9.77
CA TYR A 26 8.92 -20.06 -10.75
C TYR A 26 10.03 -19.28 -10.04
N THR A 27 11.28 -19.59 -10.32
CA THR A 27 12.44 -19.02 -9.63
C THR A 27 13.26 -18.14 -10.56
N THR A 28 13.47 -16.88 -10.18
CA THR A 28 14.36 -15.95 -10.88
C THR A 28 15.54 -15.64 -9.98
N VAL A 29 16.76 -15.82 -10.48
CA VAL A 29 18.00 -15.50 -9.77
C VAL A 29 18.73 -14.40 -10.51
N GLY A 30 19.19 -13.37 -9.80
CA GLY A 30 19.83 -12.21 -10.41
C GLY A 30 18.83 -11.28 -11.13
N GLY A 31 17.54 -11.46 -10.89
CA GLY A 31 16.49 -10.62 -11.43
C GLY A 31 16.33 -9.32 -10.63
N GLY A 32 15.67 -8.33 -11.25
CA GLY A 32 15.45 -7.01 -10.68
C GLY A 32 16.32 -5.92 -11.32
N GLN A 33 16.04 -4.68 -10.97
CA GLN A 33 16.71 -3.50 -11.58
C GLN A 33 18.24 -3.49 -11.38
N SER A 34 18.75 -4.12 -10.33
CA SER A 34 20.18 -4.13 -10.01
C SER A 34 20.96 -5.32 -10.59
N GLY A 35 20.30 -6.33 -11.15
CA GLY A 35 20.95 -7.56 -11.61
C GLY A 35 21.74 -8.30 -10.52
N ALA A 36 21.40 -8.10 -9.26
CA ALA A 36 22.16 -8.58 -8.11
C ALA A 36 22.08 -10.11 -8.00
N VAL A 37 23.19 -10.78 -8.30
CA VAL A 37 23.29 -12.25 -8.33
C VAL A 37 23.10 -12.94 -6.97
N ASP A 38 23.07 -12.21 -5.90
CA ASP A 38 22.84 -12.66 -4.53
C ASP A 38 21.36 -12.61 -4.11
N ILE A 39 20.47 -12.22 -5.03
CA ILE A 39 19.02 -12.16 -4.81
C ILE A 39 18.32 -13.17 -5.70
N ALA A 40 17.36 -13.87 -5.15
CA ALA A 40 16.42 -14.71 -5.89
C ALA A 40 14.98 -14.40 -5.47
N ASN A 41 14.07 -14.45 -6.43
CA ASN A 41 12.64 -14.39 -6.21
C ASN A 41 12.02 -15.73 -6.59
N ILE A 42 11.23 -16.29 -5.69
CA ILE A 42 10.53 -17.55 -5.90
C ILE A 42 9.03 -17.25 -5.89
N TYR A 43 8.43 -17.27 -7.06
CA TYR A 43 6.99 -17.20 -7.19
C TYR A 43 6.39 -18.58 -6.93
N VAL A 44 5.48 -18.68 -5.98
CA VAL A 44 4.80 -19.91 -5.61
C VAL A 44 3.34 -19.83 -6.06
N ARG A 45 2.98 -20.61 -7.07
CA ARG A 45 1.60 -20.71 -7.54
C ARG A 45 0.88 -21.79 -6.72
N MET A 46 -0.10 -21.37 -5.95
CA MET A 46 -0.97 -22.29 -5.24
C MET A 46 -2.08 -22.85 -6.15
N THR A 47 -2.69 -23.95 -5.73
CA THR A 47 -3.93 -24.47 -6.32
C THR A 47 -5.06 -23.44 -6.19
N PRO A 48 -6.07 -23.46 -7.10
CA PRO A 48 -7.20 -22.55 -7.01
C PRO A 48 -7.86 -22.56 -5.63
N VAL A 49 -8.40 -21.42 -5.20
CA VAL A 49 -9.05 -21.30 -3.86
C VAL A 49 -10.17 -22.30 -3.65
N ALA A 50 -10.85 -22.73 -4.73
CA ALA A 50 -11.92 -23.74 -4.68
C ALA A 50 -11.43 -25.17 -4.36
N ASP A 51 -10.15 -25.43 -4.61
CA ASP A 51 -9.54 -26.77 -4.51
C ASP A 51 -8.60 -26.88 -3.30
N ARG A 52 -8.61 -25.90 -2.39
CA ARG A 52 -7.78 -25.88 -1.17
C ARG A 52 -8.56 -25.36 0.03
N ASP A 53 -8.26 -25.89 1.20
CA ASP A 53 -8.85 -25.45 2.46
C ASP A 53 -8.03 -24.35 3.16
N MET A 54 -6.80 -24.10 2.71
CA MET A 54 -5.84 -23.19 3.33
C MET A 54 -5.76 -21.87 2.56
N SER A 55 -5.74 -20.75 3.28
CA SER A 55 -5.51 -19.42 2.71
C SER A 55 -4.04 -19.22 2.32
N ALA A 56 -3.74 -18.21 1.51
CA ALA A 56 -2.36 -17.86 1.17
C ALA A 56 -1.58 -17.33 2.39
N GLU A 57 -2.26 -16.68 3.33
CA GLU A 57 -1.66 -16.18 4.57
C GLU A 57 -1.28 -17.29 5.54
N GLU A 58 -2.16 -18.27 5.70
CA GLU A 58 -1.88 -19.48 6.51
C GLU A 58 -0.73 -20.29 5.91
N PHE A 59 -0.73 -20.47 4.60
CA PHE A 59 0.36 -21.14 3.90
C PHE A 59 1.69 -20.40 4.04
N ALA A 60 1.67 -19.07 3.91
CA ALA A 60 2.86 -18.24 4.10
C ALA A 60 3.44 -18.36 5.51
N ALA A 61 2.59 -18.51 6.54
CA ALA A 61 3.05 -18.74 7.91
C ALA A 61 3.77 -20.08 8.06
N ILE A 62 3.23 -21.16 7.50
CA ILE A 62 3.84 -22.51 7.50
C ILE A 62 5.17 -22.49 6.72
N LEU A 63 5.15 -21.92 5.51
CA LEU A 63 6.32 -21.87 4.65
C LEU A 63 7.45 -21.05 5.29
N ARG A 64 7.11 -19.98 6.03
CA ARG A 64 8.09 -19.17 6.77
C ARG A 64 8.81 -19.99 7.83
N GLU A 65 8.09 -20.83 8.59
CA GLU A 65 8.69 -21.69 9.60
C GLU A 65 9.59 -22.75 8.96
N GLU A 66 9.14 -23.40 7.91
CA GLU A 66 9.90 -24.45 7.24
C GLU A 66 11.14 -23.93 6.52
N THR A 67 11.06 -22.77 5.93
CA THR A 67 12.19 -22.15 5.22
C THR A 67 13.28 -21.61 6.15
N GLN A 68 13.04 -21.46 7.45
CA GLN A 68 14.09 -21.14 8.43
C GLN A 68 15.23 -22.21 8.46
N ARG A 69 14.94 -23.42 7.99
CA ARG A 69 15.92 -24.50 7.92
C ARG A 69 16.96 -24.29 6.79
N VAL A 70 16.70 -23.39 5.86
CA VAL A 70 17.63 -23.09 4.75
C VAL A 70 18.78 -22.22 5.26
N ALA A 71 19.84 -22.88 5.69
CA ALA A 71 21.03 -22.18 6.21
C ALA A 71 21.77 -21.39 5.11
N GLY A 72 22.31 -20.22 5.46
CA GLY A 72 23.10 -19.38 4.57
C GLY A 72 22.32 -18.55 3.57
N ALA A 73 21.00 -18.42 3.76
CA ALA A 73 20.12 -17.49 3.06
C ALA A 73 19.15 -16.84 4.03
N THR A 74 18.79 -15.59 3.79
CA THR A 74 17.70 -14.90 4.50
C THR A 74 16.49 -14.93 3.58
N LEU A 75 15.40 -15.54 4.04
CA LEU A 75 14.18 -15.65 3.27
C LEU A 75 13.10 -14.78 3.91
N ALA A 76 12.29 -14.14 3.06
CA ALA A 76 11.07 -13.46 3.44
C ALA A 76 9.92 -14.06 2.62
N VAL A 77 8.80 -14.36 3.27
CA VAL A 77 7.64 -14.97 2.63
C VAL A 77 6.49 -13.97 2.58
N PHE A 78 6.00 -13.72 1.39
CA PHE A 78 4.90 -12.80 1.12
C PHE A 78 3.65 -13.58 0.73
N ALA A 79 2.52 -13.29 1.36
CA ALA A 79 1.24 -13.91 1.03
C ALA A 79 0.59 -13.32 -0.23
N THR A 80 1.01 -12.11 -0.62
CA THR A 80 0.49 -11.37 -1.78
C THR A 80 1.63 -10.93 -2.71
N ASP A 81 1.33 -10.82 -4.01
CA ASP A 81 2.31 -10.46 -5.05
C ASP A 81 2.35 -8.94 -5.30
N TRP A 82 2.44 -8.16 -4.25
CA TRP A 82 2.53 -6.70 -4.34
C TRP A 82 3.99 -6.22 -4.26
N GLY A 83 4.78 -6.58 -5.30
CA GLY A 83 6.06 -5.94 -5.57
C GLY A 83 7.24 -6.34 -4.68
N ASN A 84 7.21 -7.46 -3.95
CA ASN A 84 8.30 -7.94 -3.08
C ASN A 84 8.76 -6.92 -2.01
N GLN A 85 7.92 -5.97 -1.64
CA GLN A 85 8.19 -5.03 -0.56
C GLN A 85 7.55 -5.51 0.73
N LYS A 86 8.25 -5.34 1.84
CA LYS A 86 7.70 -5.64 3.15
C LYS A 86 6.71 -4.58 3.57
N LEU A 87 5.64 -5.01 4.27
CA LEU A 87 4.52 -4.16 4.64
C LEU A 87 4.91 -3.00 5.58
N VAL A 88 5.91 -3.24 6.43
CA VAL A 88 6.40 -2.26 7.40
C VAL A 88 7.80 -1.83 6.99
N GLN A 89 8.00 -0.53 6.86
CA GLN A 89 9.30 0.09 6.63
C GLN A 89 9.45 1.25 7.62
N ILE A 90 10.50 1.20 8.41
CA ILE A 90 10.89 2.27 9.33
C ILE A 90 12.18 2.87 8.80
N GLU A 91 12.11 4.11 8.37
CA GLU A 91 13.21 4.82 7.76
C GLU A 91 14.05 5.51 8.82
N VAL A 92 15.33 5.15 8.88
CA VAL A 92 16.33 5.79 9.72
C VAL A 92 17.17 6.70 8.83
N ARG A 93 17.06 7.99 9.02
CA ARG A 93 17.64 9.02 8.14
C ARG A 93 18.63 9.91 8.88
N GLY A 94 19.70 10.30 8.20
CA GLY A 94 20.67 11.26 8.71
C GLY A 94 21.79 11.56 7.71
N THR A 95 22.65 12.48 8.05
CA THR A 95 23.78 12.87 7.19
C THR A 95 25.05 12.08 7.46
N ASP A 96 25.18 11.48 8.64
CA ASP A 96 26.35 10.69 9.04
C ASP A 96 26.01 9.19 8.96
N ALA A 97 26.80 8.46 8.18
CA ALA A 97 26.58 7.03 7.91
C ALA A 97 26.76 6.15 9.16
N GLU A 98 27.71 6.49 10.05
CA GLU A 98 27.96 5.71 11.26
C GLU A 98 26.79 5.88 12.26
N ALA A 99 26.34 7.12 12.43
CA ALA A 99 25.20 7.44 13.29
C ALA A 99 23.91 6.77 12.77
N VAL A 100 23.67 6.80 11.45
CA VAL A 100 22.50 6.17 10.83
C VAL A 100 22.52 4.65 10.99
N ASN A 101 23.66 3.99 10.75
CA ASN A 101 23.79 2.55 10.92
C ASN A 101 23.60 2.13 12.39
N THR A 102 24.22 2.87 13.34
CA THR A 102 24.06 2.61 14.78
C THR A 102 22.59 2.74 15.19
N ALA A 103 21.92 3.79 14.75
CA ALA A 103 20.49 3.99 15.02
C ALA A 103 19.61 2.90 14.37
N ALA A 104 19.94 2.48 13.15
CA ALA A 104 19.24 1.41 12.47
C ALA A 104 19.33 0.07 13.21
N ASP A 105 20.51 -0.24 13.76
CA ASP A 105 20.70 -1.43 14.61
C ASP A 105 19.90 -1.35 15.92
N MET A 106 19.83 -0.16 16.55
CA MET A 106 18.99 0.06 17.74
C MET A 106 17.51 -0.15 17.41
N VAL A 107 17.03 0.44 16.32
CA VAL A 107 15.64 0.28 15.86
C VAL A 107 15.35 -1.20 15.50
N LEU A 108 16.28 -1.88 14.82
CA LEU A 108 16.16 -3.29 14.50
C LEU A 108 15.99 -4.16 15.74
N ALA A 109 16.75 -3.86 16.80
CA ALA A 109 16.65 -4.59 18.07
C ALA A 109 15.27 -4.44 18.72
N GLU A 110 14.67 -3.24 18.67
CA GLU A 110 13.33 -3.01 19.19
C GLU A 110 12.24 -3.65 18.32
N VAL A 111 12.35 -3.56 16.99
CA VAL A 111 11.39 -4.18 16.07
C VAL A 111 11.34 -5.70 16.27
N LYS A 112 12.47 -6.35 16.55
CA LYS A 112 12.53 -7.79 16.86
C LYS A 112 11.76 -8.20 18.11
N GLN A 113 11.46 -7.27 19.01
CA GLN A 113 10.70 -7.53 20.23
C GLN A 113 9.19 -7.31 20.06
N VAL A 114 8.75 -6.77 18.90
CA VAL A 114 7.33 -6.53 18.63
C VAL A 114 6.66 -7.83 18.22
N PRO A 115 5.61 -8.27 18.92
CA PRO A 115 4.87 -9.47 18.55
C PRO A 115 4.24 -9.34 17.15
N ASN A 116 4.28 -10.44 16.41
CA ASN A 116 3.72 -10.52 15.05
C ASN A 116 4.47 -9.73 13.96
N ALA A 117 5.57 -9.04 14.28
CA ALA A 117 6.53 -8.58 13.28
C ALA A 117 7.41 -9.77 12.88
N VAL A 118 7.45 -10.08 11.58
CA VAL A 118 8.17 -11.24 11.03
C VAL A 118 9.04 -10.83 9.84
N ASP A 119 9.95 -11.69 9.40
CA ASP A 119 10.86 -11.44 8.28
C ASP A 119 11.67 -10.13 8.43
N ILE A 120 12.06 -9.80 9.67
CA ILE A 120 12.69 -8.52 10.01
C ILE A 120 14.11 -8.46 9.45
N SER A 121 14.43 -7.40 8.71
CA SER A 121 15.77 -7.15 8.15
C SER A 121 16.07 -5.67 7.99
N LEU A 122 17.32 -5.35 7.74
CA LEU A 122 17.75 -4.03 7.25
C LEU A 122 17.74 -4.02 5.71
N SER A 123 17.44 -2.86 5.13
CA SER A 123 17.60 -2.62 3.68
C SER A 123 19.06 -2.61 3.25
N SER A 124 19.96 -2.22 4.16
CA SER A 124 21.40 -2.36 3.98
C SER A 124 21.77 -3.83 4.06
N LYS A 125 22.10 -4.43 2.91
CA LYS A 125 22.42 -5.87 2.78
C LYS A 125 23.80 -6.26 3.30
N GLY A 126 24.23 -5.66 4.39
CA GLY A 126 25.56 -5.90 4.95
C GLY A 126 26.69 -5.36 4.07
N GLN A 127 27.90 -5.68 4.49
CA GLN A 127 29.10 -5.32 3.74
C GLN A 127 29.43 -6.39 2.71
N LYS A 128 29.80 -5.96 1.50
CA LYS A 128 30.28 -6.87 0.44
C LYS A 128 31.79 -6.79 0.30
N PRO A 129 32.49 -7.91 0.04
CA PRO A 129 33.90 -7.88 -0.31
C PRO A 129 34.10 -7.06 -1.59
N GLU A 130 35.03 -6.14 -1.55
CA GLU A 130 35.41 -5.30 -2.69
C GLU A 130 36.92 -5.20 -2.82
N LEU A 131 37.39 -4.82 -3.99
CA LEU A 131 38.78 -4.48 -4.23
C LEU A 131 38.90 -2.97 -4.36
N ASN A 132 39.55 -2.35 -3.40
CA ASN A 132 39.84 -0.91 -3.44
C ASN A 132 41.11 -0.66 -4.26
N VAL A 133 41.01 0.20 -5.29
CA VAL A 133 42.12 0.57 -6.15
C VAL A 133 42.47 2.01 -5.90
N GLU A 134 43.57 2.23 -5.17
CA GLU A 134 44.04 3.58 -4.83
C GLU A 134 45.26 3.96 -5.64
N LEU A 135 45.17 5.07 -6.39
CA LEU A 135 46.24 5.58 -7.24
C LEU A 135 47.38 6.19 -6.41
N ARG A 136 48.60 5.76 -6.71
CA ARG A 136 49.81 6.43 -6.25
C ARG A 136 50.05 7.70 -7.06
N ARG A 137 49.44 8.81 -6.62
CA ARG A 137 49.31 10.05 -7.39
C ARG A 137 50.61 10.57 -7.96
N GLY A 138 51.73 10.44 -7.25
CA GLY A 138 53.07 10.87 -7.74
C GLY A 138 53.53 10.05 -8.92
N VAL A 139 53.45 8.72 -8.84
CA VAL A 139 53.89 7.83 -9.92
C VAL A 139 52.93 7.86 -11.11
N ALA A 140 51.62 7.81 -10.82
CA ALA A 140 50.60 7.87 -11.86
C ALA A 140 50.67 9.22 -12.63
N GLY A 141 50.86 10.35 -11.91
CA GLY A 141 50.98 11.67 -12.51
C GLY A 141 52.21 11.80 -13.42
N SER A 142 53.38 11.25 -13.05
CA SER A 142 54.56 11.25 -13.90
C SER A 142 54.42 10.46 -15.22
N LEU A 143 53.49 9.52 -15.24
CA LEU A 143 53.12 8.71 -16.41
C LEU A 143 51.87 9.22 -17.15
N GLY A 144 51.29 10.35 -16.71
CA GLY A 144 50.08 10.89 -17.29
C GLY A 144 48.81 10.03 -17.04
N ILE A 145 48.84 9.14 -16.04
CA ILE A 145 47.73 8.23 -15.71
C ILE A 145 46.80 8.92 -14.74
N THR A 146 45.53 9.06 -15.11
CA THR A 146 44.45 9.57 -14.28
C THR A 146 43.56 8.44 -13.77
N ALA A 147 42.75 8.73 -12.76
CA ALA A 147 41.72 7.80 -12.26
C ALA A 147 40.76 7.37 -13.38
N GLY A 148 40.43 8.29 -14.30
CA GLY A 148 39.61 8.00 -15.47
C GLY A 148 40.24 6.94 -16.41
N HIS A 149 41.55 7.03 -16.67
CA HIS A 149 42.28 6.03 -17.51
C HIS A 149 42.24 4.65 -16.85
N VAL A 150 42.42 4.57 -15.54
CA VAL A 150 42.33 3.29 -14.80
C VAL A 150 40.91 2.74 -14.87
N ALA A 151 39.91 3.57 -14.62
CA ALA A 151 38.48 3.15 -14.67
C ALA A 151 38.10 2.65 -16.08
N GLN A 152 38.54 3.36 -17.15
CA GLN A 152 38.30 2.94 -18.53
C GLN A 152 38.96 1.60 -18.87
N SER A 153 40.12 1.27 -18.28
CA SER A 153 40.78 -0.01 -18.46
C SER A 153 40.17 -1.14 -17.64
N LEU A 154 39.67 -0.83 -16.43
CA LEU A 154 39.04 -1.79 -15.53
C LEU A 154 37.65 -2.21 -16.00
N ARG A 155 36.89 -1.28 -16.57
CA ARG A 155 35.50 -1.53 -17.00
C ARG A 155 35.40 -2.68 -18.01
N PRO A 156 36.12 -2.69 -19.13
CA PRO A 156 36.12 -3.82 -20.06
C PRO A 156 36.58 -5.12 -19.42
N ALA A 157 37.57 -5.04 -18.52
CA ALA A 157 38.13 -6.20 -17.87
C ALA A 157 37.12 -6.92 -16.96
N PHE A 158 36.33 -6.19 -16.19
CA PHE A 158 35.44 -6.77 -15.18
C PHE A 158 33.96 -6.77 -15.55
N ALA A 159 33.40 -5.64 -15.99
CA ALA A 159 32.02 -5.55 -16.42
C ALA A 159 31.81 -6.07 -17.85
N GLY A 160 32.81 -5.90 -18.68
CA GLY A 160 32.73 -6.15 -20.12
C GLY A 160 32.34 -4.88 -20.88
N ILE A 161 32.52 -4.96 -22.18
CA ILE A 161 32.04 -4.00 -23.17
C ILE A 161 31.12 -4.73 -24.13
N ASP A 162 30.03 -4.09 -24.45
CA ASP A 162 29.15 -4.49 -25.53
C ASP A 162 29.91 -4.29 -26.85
N ALA A 163 30.16 -5.39 -27.58
CA ALA A 163 30.86 -5.39 -28.84
C ALA A 163 29.92 -5.44 -30.06
N GLY A 164 28.64 -5.44 -29.82
CA GLY A 164 27.58 -5.48 -30.83
C GLY A 164 26.64 -6.68 -30.65
N ASP A 165 25.69 -6.78 -31.56
CA ASP A 165 24.65 -7.79 -31.54
C ASP A 165 24.98 -8.98 -32.44
N TRP A 166 24.57 -10.15 -32.04
CA TRP A 166 24.62 -11.36 -32.83
C TRP A 166 23.23 -11.97 -32.97
N GLU A 167 22.78 -12.12 -34.21
CA GLU A 167 21.54 -12.81 -34.52
C GLU A 167 21.83 -14.33 -34.60
N ASP A 168 21.19 -15.10 -33.72
CA ASP A 168 21.32 -16.53 -33.68
C ASP A 168 20.53 -17.20 -34.82
N PRO A 169 20.77 -18.52 -35.13
CA PRO A 169 20.04 -19.22 -36.19
C PRO A 169 18.52 -19.29 -36.02
N SER A 170 18.00 -18.98 -34.83
CA SER A 170 16.56 -18.90 -34.54
C SER A 170 15.95 -17.50 -34.84
N GLY A 171 16.79 -16.50 -35.16
CA GLY A 171 16.39 -15.12 -35.40
C GLY A 171 16.34 -14.27 -34.13
N GLU A 172 16.84 -14.78 -32.99
CA GLU A 172 16.96 -14.00 -31.78
C GLU A 172 18.24 -13.17 -31.76
N VAL A 173 18.12 -11.89 -31.44
CA VAL A 173 19.27 -10.99 -31.29
C VAL A 173 19.83 -11.13 -29.87
N ARG A 174 21.13 -11.34 -29.76
CA ARG A 174 21.85 -11.50 -28.50
C ARG A 174 23.02 -10.55 -28.43
N ASP A 175 23.19 -9.88 -27.29
CA ASP A 175 24.33 -9.00 -27.02
C ASP A 175 25.65 -9.80 -26.96
N VAL A 176 26.66 -9.31 -27.63
CA VAL A 176 28.03 -9.86 -27.57
C VAL A 176 28.86 -9.04 -26.60
N VAL A 177 29.12 -9.58 -25.42
CA VAL A 177 29.89 -8.92 -24.38
C VAL A 177 31.32 -9.49 -24.32
N VAL A 178 32.32 -8.62 -24.51
CA VAL A 178 33.73 -8.97 -24.39
C VAL A 178 34.27 -8.56 -23.03
N ARG A 179 34.82 -9.51 -22.28
CA ARG A 179 35.41 -9.28 -20.94
C ARG A 179 36.57 -10.27 -20.71
N LEU A 180 37.38 -9.99 -19.67
CA LEU A 180 38.42 -10.93 -19.26
C LEU A 180 37.85 -12.30 -18.87
N ALA A 181 38.58 -13.35 -19.19
CA ALA A 181 38.26 -14.71 -18.75
C ALA A 181 38.13 -14.78 -17.21
N PRO A 182 37.23 -15.61 -16.69
CA PRO A 182 36.99 -15.70 -15.23
C PRO A 182 38.28 -15.97 -14.42
N GLU A 183 39.21 -16.72 -14.98
CA GLU A 183 40.47 -17.09 -14.34
C GLU A 183 41.39 -15.89 -14.12
N ALA A 184 41.33 -14.90 -15.03
CA ALA A 184 42.18 -13.70 -15.00
C ALA A 184 41.60 -12.55 -14.12
N ARG A 185 40.49 -12.76 -13.43
CA ARG A 185 39.80 -11.73 -12.60
C ARG A 185 39.28 -12.25 -11.25
N ARG A 186 39.89 -13.33 -10.73
CA ARG A 186 39.44 -13.95 -9.44
C ARG A 186 40.14 -13.41 -8.22
N ARG A 187 41.38 -12.92 -8.35
CA ARG A 187 42.25 -12.55 -7.23
C ARG A 187 42.71 -11.10 -7.34
N ALA A 188 42.98 -10.46 -6.23
CA ALA A 188 43.61 -9.14 -6.20
C ALA A 188 44.96 -9.11 -6.94
N ALA A 189 45.68 -10.24 -6.92
CA ALA A 189 46.96 -10.39 -7.66
C ALA A 189 46.78 -10.29 -9.19
N ASP A 190 45.70 -10.82 -9.73
CA ASP A 190 45.39 -10.77 -11.16
C ASP A 190 45.14 -9.33 -11.60
N LEU A 191 44.44 -8.55 -10.76
CA LEU A 191 44.18 -7.13 -10.99
C LEU A 191 45.44 -6.28 -10.96
N ARG A 192 46.41 -6.59 -10.09
CA ARG A 192 47.70 -5.90 -10.03
C ARG A 192 48.51 -6.03 -11.31
N GLN A 193 48.32 -7.13 -12.04
CA GLN A 193 49.02 -7.42 -13.30
C GLN A 193 48.30 -6.88 -14.53
N LEU A 194 47.11 -6.28 -14.38
CA LEU A 194 46.34 -5.73 -15.48
C LEU A 194 47.16 -4.68 -16.24
N PRO A 195 47.38 -4.82 -17.56
CA PRO A 195 48.16 -3.87 -18.35
C PRO A 195 47.31 -2.60 -18.62
N LEU A 196 47.83 -1.46 -18.20
CA LEU A 196 47.30 -0.14 -18.57
C LEU A 196 48.07 0.37 -19.78
N VAL A 197 47.34 0.76 -20.81
CA VAL A 197 47.95 1.36 -22.00
C VAL A 197 48.18 2.85 -21.75
N VAL A 198 49.42 3.30 -21.82
CA VAL A 198 49.82 4.69 -21.57
C VAL A 198 50.64 5.23 -22.75
N PRO A 199 50.62 6.54 -23.02
CA PRO A 199 51.52 7.14 -24.00
C PRO A 199 52.98 6.97 -23.54
N GLY A 200 53.80 6.24 -24.32
CA GLY A 200 55.21 6.08 -24.09
C GLY A 200 56.06 7.14 -24.80
N PRO A 201 57.41 7.09 -24.64
CA PRO A 201 58.31 7.99 -25.31
C PRO A 201 58.13 7.97 -26.85
N GLY A 202 58.00 9.14 -27.45
CA GLY A 202 57.78 9.25 -28.91
C GLY A 202 56.36 8.96 -29.38
N GLY A 203 55.36 8.91 -28.45
CA GLY A 203 53.95 8.73 -28.79
C GLY A 203 53.54 7.29 -29.07
N GLN A 204 54.44 6.33 -28.88
CA GLN A 204 54.13 4.91 -29.01
C GLN A 204 53.41 4.38 -27.75
N PRO A 205 52.34 3.60 -27.91
CA PRO A 205 51.66 3.02 -26.75
C PRO A 205 52.57 2.06 -25.98
N THR A 206 52.71 2.26 -24.69
CA THR A 206 53.45 1.39 -23.77
C THR A 206 52.49 0.83 -22.73
N THR A 207 52.74 -0.36 -22.19
CA THR A 207 51.96 -0.99 -21.16
C THR A 207 52.64 -0.91 -19.80
N VAL A 208 51.89 -0.50 -18.78
CA VAL A 208 52.36 -0.48 -17.39
C VAL A 208 51.37 -1.29 -16.55
N PRO A 209 51.85 -2.27 -15.74
CA PRO A 209 50.99 -3.01 -14.83
C PRO A 209 50.30 -2.06 -13.81
N LEU A 210 48.99 -2.29 -13.55
CA LEU A 210 48.21 -1.47 -12.59
C LEU A 210 48.91 -1.40 -11.22
N GLY A 211 49.49 -2.51 -10.73
CA GLY A 211 50.17 -2.55 -9.43
C GLY A 211 51.40 -1.63 -9.31
N HIS A 212 51.95 -1.10 -10.44
CA HIS A 212 53.03 -0.10 -10.37
C HIS A 212 52.50 1.28 -10.08
N VAL A 213 51.25 1.61 -10.49
CA VAL A 213 50.66 2.96 -10.36
C VAL A 213 49.54 3.05 -9.32
N ALA A 214 49.09 1.89 -8.82
CA ALA A 214 48.04 1.82 -7.81
C ALA A 214 48.31 0.75 -6.76
N SER A 215 47.82 0.91 -5.56
CA SER A 215 47.62 -0.18 -4.59
C SER A 215 46.29 -0.85 -4.86
N VAL A 216 46.23 -2.16 -4.71
CA VAL A 216 45.02 -2.95 -4.79
C VAL A 216 44.89 -3.73 -3.49
N GLU A 217 43.86 -3.35 -2.69
CA GLU A 217 43.63 -3.90 -1.37
C GLU A 217 42.24 -4.53 -1.30
N GLU A 218 42.14 -5.63 -0.58
CA GLU A 218 40.84 -6.22 -0.24
C GLU A 218 40.20 -5.41 0.85
N SER A 219 38.99 -4.99 0.62
CA SER A 219 38.18 -4.19 1.55
C SER A 219 36.77 -4.78 1.65
N VAL A 220 35.99 -4.20 2.51
CA VAL A 220 34.55 -4.46 2.59
C VAL A 220 33.82 -3.12 2.52
N GLY A 221 32.83 -3.05 1.70
CA GLY A 221 32.04 -1.85 1.48
C GLY A 221 30.54 -2.11 1.56
N PRO A 222 29.73 -1.07 1.74
CA PRO A 222 28.28 -1.21 1.78
C PRO A 222 27.76 -1.72 0.41
N ALA A 223 26.86 -2.69 0.45
CA ALA A 223 26.31 -3.27 -0.79
C ALA A 223 25.47 -2.27 -1.59
N VAL A 224 24.74 -1.39 -0.88
CA VAL A 224 23.89 -0.32 -1.42
C VAL A 224 23.95 0.87 -0.47
N ILE A 225 24.03 2.07 -1.02
CA ILE A 225 23.89 3.32 -0.30
C ILE A 225 22.65 4.01 -0.85
N THR A 226 21.63 4.18 -0.02
CA THR A 226 20.38 4.82 -0.40
C THR A 226 20.30 6.23 0.18
N HIS A 227 19.88 7.18 -0.63
CA HIS A 227 19.60 8.54 -0.22
C HIS A 227 18.15 8.88 -0.49
N LEU A 228 17.54 9.59 0.46
CA LEU A 228 16.21 10.17 0.33
C LEU A 228 16.27 11.61 0.80
N ASP A 229 15.86 12.55 -0.06
CA ASP A 229 15.93 14.00 0.21
C ASP A 229 17.33 14.48 0.65
N ARG A 230 18.39 13.91 0.09
CA ARG A 230 19.83 14.15 0.37
C ARG A 230 20.36 13.51 1.66
N ASP A 231 19.50 12.98 2.53
CA ASP A 231 19.92 12.23 3.70
C ASP A 231 20.25 10.77 3.32
N LEU A 232 21.18 10.18 4.02
CA LEU A 232 21.38 8.73 4.01
C LEU A 232 20.18 8.07 4.67
N VAL A 233 19.72 6.98 4.09
CA VAL A 233 18.58 6.21 4.59
C VAL A 233 18.94 4.75 4.75
N VAL A 234 18.63 4.19 5.89
CA VAL A 234 18.59 2.73 6.13
C VAL A 234 17.19 2.38 6.63
N ASN A 235 16.54 1.45 5.94
CA ASN A 235 15.21 1.00 6.32
C ASN A 235 15.30 -0.25 7.19
N VAL A 236 14.59 -0.25 8.30
CA VAL A 236 14.25 -1.46 9.05
C VAL A 236 12.92 -1.95 8.52
N GLU A 237 12.93 -3.14 7.93
CA GLU A 237 11.80 -3.70 7.22
C GLU A 237 11.26 -4.93 7.92
N ALA A 238 9.93 -5.10 7.94
CA ALA A 238 9.26 -6.26 8.50
C ALA A 238 7.97 -6.61 7.73
N ASN A 239 7.60 -7.89 7.76
CA ASN A 239 6.24 -8.33 7.44
C ASN A 239 5.41 -8.45 8.71
N VAL A 240 4.10 -8.56 8.56
CA VAL A 240 3.16 -8.74 9.67
C VAL A 240 2.43 -10.06 9.49
N SER A 241 2.18 -10.77 10.58
CA SER A 241 1.43 -12.03 10.58
C SER A 241 0.41 -12.03 11.72
N GLY A 242 -0.88 -12.22 11.39
CA GLY A 242 -1.96 -12.40 12.38
C GLY A 242 -2.44 -11.14 13.10
N ARG A 243 -1.92 -9.93 12.75
CA ARG A 243 -2.38 -8.62 13.25
C ARG A 243 -2.52 -7.62 12.12
N SER A 244 -3.14 -6.47 12.38
CA SER A 244 -3.16 -5.39 11.39
C SER A 244 -1.79 -4.69 11.30
N THR A 245 -1.41 -4.27 10.08
CA THR A 245 -0.15 -3.54 9.85
C THR A 245 -0.09 -2.27 10.70
N GLY A 246 -1.20 -1.53 10.80
CA GLY A 246 -1.27 -0.29 11.58
C GLY A 246 -1.00 -0.48 13.07
N GLU A 247 -1.50 -1.57 13.69
CA GLU A 247 -1.23 -1.86 15.10
C GLU A 247 0.25 -2.20 15.34
N VAL A 248 0.84 -3.01 14.47
CA VAL A 248 2.27 -3.39 14.59
C VAL A 248 3.15 -2.16 14.39
N VAL A 249 2.83 -1.30 13.42
CA VAL A 249 3.56 -0.03 13.21
C VAL A 249 3.42 0.90 14.40
N ALA A 250 2.22 1.02 15.00
CA ALA A 250 2.01 1.84 16.20
C ALA A 250 2.86 1.34 17.38
N ASP A 251 2.91 0.02 17.63
CA ASP A 251 3.75 -0.59 18.66
C ASP A 251 5.23 -0.33 18.40
N ILE A 252 5.68 -0.46 17.14
CA ILE A 252 7.07 -0.14 16.75
C ILE A 252 7.37 1.32 17.02
N MET A 253 6.56 2.24 16.55
CA MET A 253 6.79 3.68 16.69
C MET A 253 6.77 4.12 18.18
N GLN A 254 5.91 3.51 18.99
CA GLN A 254 5.92 3.74 20.45
C GLN A 254 7.24 3.34 21.08
N ARG A 255 7.81 2.17 20.74
CA ARG A 255 9.11 1.71 21.26
C ARG A 255 10.26 2.58 20.73
N VAL A 256 10.25 2.88 19.44
CA VAL A 256 11.28 3.72 18.81
C VAL A 256 11.30 5.13 19.39
N SER A 257 10.13 5.70 19.72
CA SER A 257 10.05 7.03 20.36
C SER A 257 10.69 7.10 21.75
N ALA A 258 10.86 5.97 22.42
CA ALA A 258 11.54 5.87 23.72
C ALA A 258 13.06 5.74 23.60
N LEU A 259 13.61 5.53 22.39
CA LEU A 259 15.05 5.40 22.16
C LEU A 259 15.75 6.76 22.19
N THR A 260 16.95 6.78 22.78
CA THR A 260 17.86 7.92 22.66
C THR A 260 18.71 7.74 21.41
N LEU A 261 18.30 8.41 20.32
CA LEU A 261 18.99 8.32 19.04
C LEU A 261 20.24 9.18 18.98
N PRO A 262 21.25 8.82 18.17
CA PRO A 262 22.40 9.66 17.89
C PRO A 262 21.99 11.04 17.34
N PRO A 263 22.76 12.10 17.61
CA PRO A 263 22.47 13.44 17.12
C PRO A 263 22.41 13.48 15.59
N GLY A 264 21.43 14.19 15.03
CA GLY A 264 21.26 14.35 13.58
C GLY A 264 20.56 13.17 12.88
N VAL A 265 20.16 12.14 13.62
CA VAL A 265 19.36 11.03 13.10
C VAL A 265 17.89 11.22 13.45
N ARG A 266 17.02 10.96 12.49
CA ARG A 266 15.57 10.92 12.65
C ARG A 266 15.00 9.59 12.18
N VAL A 267 13.94 9.16 12.82
CA VAL A 267 13.25 7.93 12.46
C VAL A 267 11.82 8.28 12.08
N THR A 268 11.40 7.84 10.89
CA THR A 268 10.07 8.08 10.35
C THR A 268 9.48 6.76 9.85
N GLN A 269 8.15 6.72 9.80
CA GLN A 269 7.46 5.67 9.10
C GLN A 269 7.63 5.90 7.60
N GLY A 270 7.80 4.83 6.83
CA GLY A 270 7.91 4.86 5.38
C GLY A 270 7.23 3.66 4.73
N GLY A 271 7.38 3.57 3.41
CA GLY A 271 6.86 2.45 2.61
C GLY A 271 5.35 2.38 2.51
N GLU A 272 4.82 1.16 2.42
CA GLU A 272 3.38 0.93 2.19
C GLU A 272 2.51 1.48 3.34
N ALA A 273 3.00 1.43 4.57
CA ALA A 273 2.26 1.94 5.72
C ALA A 273 2.11 3.47 5.70
N GLU A 274 3.13 4.20 5.23
CA GLU A 274 3.04 5.65 5.00
C GLU A 274 2.07 5.97 3.87
N GLN A 275 2.21 5.28 2.72
CA GLN A 275 1.29 5.43 1.58
C GLN A 275 -0.16 5.13 1.98
N GLN A 276 -0.38 4.10 2.80
CA GLN A 276 -1.71 3.79 3.31
C GLN A 276 -2.27 4.92 4.19
N ALA A 277 -1.45 5.53 5.03
CA ALA A 277 -1.86 6.66 5.88
C ALA A 277 -2.21 7.90 5.03
N GLU A 278 -1.41 8.21 3.99
CA GLU A 278 -1.69 9.29 3.03
C GLU A 278 -3.01 9.04 2.28
N VAL A 279 -3.19 7.83 1.74
CA VAL A 279 -4.43 7.45 1.03
C VAL A 279 -5.63 7.54 1.96
N PHE A 280 -5.49 7.18 3.24
CA PHE A 280 -6.57 7.35 4.21
C PHE A 280 -6.92 8.82 4.43
N ALA A 281 -5.91 9.69 4.58
CA ALA A 281 -6.13 11.13 4.72
C ALA A 281 -6.83 11.72 3.49
N ASP A 282 -6.39 11.33 2.29
CA ASP A 282 -7.01 11.75 1.02
C ASP A 282 -8.45 11.26 0.88
N ILE A 283 -8.74 10.02 1.27
CA ILE A 283 -10.09 9.46 1.28
C ILE A 283 -11.00 10.22 2.25
N PHE A 284 -10.52 10.53 3.46
CA PHE A 284 -11.31 11.31 4.43
C PHE A 284 -11.53 12.74 3.95
N PHE A 285 -10.53 13.35 3.34
CA PHE A 285 -10.68 14.68 2.72
C PHE A 285 -11.70 14.65 1.57
N ALA A 286 -11.58 13.69 0.66
CA ALA A 286 -12.51 13.51 -0.46
C ALA A 286 -13.94 13.24 0.04
N LEU A 287 -14.11 12.42 1.07
CA LEU A 287 -15.40 12.17 1.71
C LEU A 287 -15.97 13.47 2.30
N GLY A 288 -15.17 14.26 2.99
CA GLY A 288 -15.57 15.56 3.53
C GLY A 288 -16.06 16.52 2.44
N VAL A 289 -15.31 16.62 1.33
CA VAL A 289 -15.71 17.43 0.17
C VAL A 289 -17.02 16.90 -0.46
N ALA A 290 -17.14 15.59 -0.63
CA ALA A 290 -18.36 14.97 -1.16
C ALA A 290 -19.58 15.24 -0.30
N LEU A 291 -19.44 15.16 1.02
CA LEU A 291 -20.50 15.48 1.99
C LEU A 291 -20.89 16.97 1.92
N LEU A 292 -19.91 17.86 1.81
CA LEU A 292 -20.16 19.30 1.66
C LEU A 292 -20.93 19.59 0.37
N LEU A 293 -20.47 19.03 -0.76
CA LEU A 293 -21.15 19.22 -2.04
C LEU A 293 -22.58 18.65 -2.01
N MET A 294 -22.76 17.45 -1.43
CA MET A 294 -24.07 16.86 -1.24
C MET A 294 -24.98 17.77 -0.39
N TYR A 295 -24.47 18.30 0.72
CA TYR A 295 -25.21 19.26 1.56
C TYR A 295 -25.64 20.49 0.75
N LEU A 296 -24.74 21.11 -0.02
CA LEU A 296 -25.06 22.30 -0.82
C LEU A 296 -26.12 22.00 -1.88
N ILE A 297 -26.01 20.87 -2.58
CA ILE A 297 -27.02 20.44 -3.55
C ILE A 297 -28.38 20.25 -2.88
N LEU A 298 -28.41 19.61 -1.72
CA LEU A 298 -29.65 19.39 -0.97
C LEU A 298 -30.23 20.69 -0.45
N VAL A 299 -29.41 21.66 -0.03
CA VAL A 299 -29.90 23.01 0.38
C VAL A 299 -30.60 23.67 -0.80
N VAL A 300 -30.04 23.62 -2.01
CA VAL A 300 -30.67 24.17 -3.21
C VAL A 300 -31.97 23.42 -3.55
N GLN A 301 -31.95 22.10 -3.49
CA GLN A 301 -33.10 21.25 -3.84
C GLN A 301 -34.27 21.43 -2.87
N PHE A 302 -33.99 21.47 -1.57
CA PHE A 302 -35.03 21.58 -0.54
C PHE A 302 -35.39 23.05 -0.18
N GLY A 303 -34.57 24.04 -0.59
CA GLY A 303 -34.75 25.44 -0.22
C GLY A 303 -34.69 25.67 1.32
N SER A 304 -33.98 24.82 2.05
CA SER A 304 -33.84 24.81 3.49
C SER A 304 -32.43 24.39 3.90
N PHE A 305 -31.87 25.05 4.94
CA PHE A 305 -30.57 24.66 5.49
C PHE A 305 -30.70 23.51 6.51
N LEU A 306 -31.86 23.32 7.11
CA LEU A 306 -32.05 22.31 8.16
C LEU A 306 -32.45 20.93 7.62
N ASP A 307 -33.30 20.90 6.56
CA ASP A 307 -33.75 19.62 5.98
C ASP A 307 -32.60 18.71 5.53
N PRO A 308 -31.52 19.22 4.87
CA PRO A 308 -30.37 18.43 4.52
C PRO A 308 -29.63 17.83 5.70
N LEU A 309 -29.58 18.49 6.85
CA LEU A 309 -28.93 17.98 8.07
C LEU A 309 -29.60 16.70 8.56
N ALA A 310 -30.95 16.63 8.52
CA ALA A 310 -31.68 15.41 8.86
C ALA A 310 -31.30 14.24 7.90
N ILE A 311 -31.17 14.54 6.60
CA ILE A 311 -30.77 13.53 5.59
C ILE A 311 -29.35 13.04 5.86
N MET A 312 -28.42 13.94 6.11
CA MET A 312 -27.02 13.61 6.33
C MET A 312 -26.78 12.80 7.60
N LEU A 313 -27.69 12.83 8.57
CA LEU A 313 -27.61 11.99 9.77
C LEU A 313 -27.63 10.48 9.43
N SER A 314 -28.19 10.11 8.27
CA SER A 314 -28.16 8.71 7.80
C SER A 314 -26.76 8.15 7.61
N LEU A 315 -25.77 9.00 7.35
CA LEU A 315 -24.38 8.59 7.07
C LEU A 315 -23.67 8.07 8.32
N PRO A 316 -23.57 8.80 9.44
CA PRO A 316 -22.98 8.24 10.66
C PRO A 316 -23.71 6.98 11.14
N LEU A 317 -25.03 6.88 10.94
CA LEU A 317 -25.79 5.67 11.27
C LEU A 317 -25.36 4.47 10.43
N SER A 318 -25.01 4.69 9.15
CA SER A 318 -24.51 3.62 8.28
C SER A 318 -23.11 3.14 8.67
N LEU A 319 -22.24 4.03 9.18
CA LEU A 319 -20.90 3.66 9.64
C LEU A 319 -20.93 2.67 10.80
N ILE A 320 -21.93 2.75 11.68
CA ILE A 320 -22.13 1.76 12.76
C ILE A 320 -22.26 0.35 12.16
N GLY A 321 -23.03 0.21 11.08
CA GLY A 321 -23.20 -1.06 10.39
C GLY A 321 -21.93 -1.57 9.72
N VAL A 322 -21.14 -0.66 9.13
CA VAL A 322 -19.83 -1.00 8.55
C VAL A 322 -18.90 -1.57 9.62
N MET A 323 -18.78 -0.86 10.76
CA MET A 323 -17.92 -1.28 11.85
C MET A 323 -18.35 -2.62 12.45
N LEU A 324 -19.64 -2.82 12.67
CA LEU A 324 -20.17 -4.09 13.17
C LEU A 324 -19.92 -5.23 12.19
N ALA A 325 -20.17 -5.03 10.89
CA ALA A 325 -19.97 -6.08 9.90
C ALA A 325 -18.50 -6.48 9.75
N LEU A 326 -17.58 -5.52 9.74
CA LEU A 326 -16.14 -5.79 9.74
C LEU A 326 -15.70 -6.51 11.02
N ALA A 327 -16.17 -6.07 12.19
CA ALA A 327 -15.86 -6.73 13.46
C ALA A 327 -16.37 -8.19 13.52
N PHE A 328 -17.59 -8.47 13.07
CA PHE A 328 -18.14 -9.83 13.02
C PHE A 328 -17.46 -10.74 12.01
N SER A 329 -16.95 -10.17 10.91
CA SER A 329 -16.21 -10.94 9.89
C SER A 329 -14.73 -11.13 10.21
N GLY A 330 -14.21 -10.54 11.31
CA GLY A 330 -12.79 -10.50 11.63
C GLY A 330 -11.97 -9.64 10.66
N GLY A 331 -12.64 -8.78 9.88
CA GLY A 331 -11.99 -7.88 8.92
C GLY A 331 -11.39 -6.64 9.57
N THR A 332 -10.39 -6.06 8.92
CA THR A 332 -9.76 -4.79 9.32
C THR A 332 -10.26 -3.63 8.45
N ILE A 333 -10.11 -2.40 8.97
CA ILE A 333 -10.33 -1.20 8.16
C ILE A 333 -9.14 -1.08 7.21
N ASN A 334 -9.42 -1.16 5.92
CA ASN A 334 -8.44 -1.06 4.84
C ASN A 334 -8.98 -0.18 3.70
N ILE A 335 -8.17 0.08 2.70
CA ILE A 335 -8.53 0.92 1.55
C ILE A 335 -9.83 0.42 0.89
N MET A 336 -10.03 -0.89 0.76
CA MET A 336 -11.23 -1.46 0.13
C MET A 336 -12.49 -1.22 0.96
N SER A 337 -12.42 -1.36 2.28
CA SER A 337 -13.55 -1.06 3.16
C SER A 337 -13.90 0.44 3.14
N LEU A 338 -12.90 1.34 3.04
CA LEU A 338 -13.13 2.78 2.92
C LEU A 338 -13.76 3.16 1.56
N ILE A 339 -13.36 2.51 0.47
CA ILE A 339 -14.06 2.64 -0.82
C ILE A 339 -15.53 2.21 -0.66
N GLY A 340 -15.78 1.13 0.09
CA GLY A 340 -17.13 0.71 0.45
C GLY A 340 -17.93 1.78 1.21
N VAL A 341 -17.29 2.50 2.13
CA VAL A 341 -17.90 3.63 2.87
C VAL A 341 -18.26 4.79 1.94
N ILE A 342 -17.39 5.16 1.01
CA ILE A 342 -17.69 6.23 0.03
C ILE A 342 -18.89 5.83 -0.84
N LEU A 343 -18.89 4.62 -1.36
CA LEU A 343 -20.01 4.10 -2.17
C LEU A 343 -21.31 4.10 -1.36
N LEU A 344 -21.22 3.67 -0.10
CA LEU A 344 -22.35 3.62 0.83
C LEU A 344 -22.97 5.01 1.09
N ALA A 345 -22.12 6.05 1.20
CA ALA A 345 -22.58 7.41 1.45
C ALA A 345 -23.61 7.87 0.39
N GLY A 346 -23.34 7.62 -0.90
CA GLY A 346 -24.27 7.96 -1.97
C GLY A 346 -25.58 7.15 -1.94
N ILE A 347 -25.49 5.86 -1.62
CA ILE A 347 -26.64 4.96 -1.60
C ILE A 347 -27.59 5.25 -0.44
N VAL A 348 -27.00 5.48 0.74
CA VAL A 348 -27.78 5.74 1.98
C VAL A 348 -28.49 7.08 1.92
N ALA A 349 -27.81 8.11 1.42
CA ALA A 349 -28.41 9.45 1.27
C ALA A 349 -29.66 9.41 0.37
N LYS A 350 -29.64 8.60 -0.71
CA LYS A 350 -30.78 8.45 -1.61
C LYS A 350 -32.06 8.00 -0.88
N ASN A 351 -31.95 7.03 0.03
CA ASN A 351 -33.11 6.52 0.76
C ASN A 351 -33.73 7.58 1.67
N ALA A 352 -32.88 8.34 2.35
CA ALA A 352 -33.28 9.45 3.22
C ALA A 352 -33.91 10.61 2.41
N ILE A 353 -33.31 10.96 1.27
CA ILE A 353 -33.83 12.00 0.36
C ILE A 353 -35.25 11.66 -0.07
N LEU A 354 -35.48 10.44 -0.56
CA LEU A 354 -36.80 10.01 -1.08
C LEU A 354 -37.87 10.01 0.02
N LEU A 355 -37.50 9.73 1.26
CA LEU A 355 -38.44 9.75 2.38
C LEU A 355 -38.86 11.18 2.74
N ILE A 356 -37.89 12.09 2.91
CA ILE A 356 -38.16 13.48 3.29
C ILE A 356 -38.83 14.27 2.17
N ASP A 357 -38.40 14.05 0.93
CA ASP A 357 -39.02 14.69 -0.24
C ASP A 357 -40.52 14.37 -0.34
N PHE A 358 -40.89 13.09 -0.17
CA PHE A 358 -42.29 12.69 -0.15
C PHE A 358 -43.04 13.30 1.06
N ALA A 359 -42.46 13.31 2.25
CA ALA A 359 -43.07 13.89 3.42
C ALA A 359 -43.34 15.41 3.23
N LYS A 360 -42.37 16.12 2.64
CA LYS A 360 -42.49 17.53 2.30
C LYS A 360 -43.58 17.78 1.25
N TRP A 361 -43.58 16.97 0.18
CA TRP A 361 -44.64 17.02 -0.84
C TRP A 361 -46.04 16.79 -0.24
N ALA A 362 -46.22 15.77 0.62
CA ALA A 362 -47.47 15.49 1.29
C ALA A 362 -47.95 16.65 2.18
N ARG A 363 -47.01 17.28 2.86
CA ARG A 363 -47.29 18.47 3.70
C ARG A 363 -47.71 19.69 2.87
N GLU A 364 -46.97 19.96 1.75
CA GLU A 364 -47.22 21.15 0.92
C GLU A 364 -48.43 21.02 0.01
N LYS A 365 -48.67 19.84 -0.58
CA LYS A 365 -49.74 19.64 -1.56
C LYS A 365 -51.06 19.13 -0.97
N ARG A 366 -50.96 18.35 0.12
CA ARG A 366 -52.15 17.74 0.76
C ARG A 366 -52.50 18.35 2.11
N GLY A 367 -51.70 19.29 2.61
CA GLY A 367 -51.95 19.96 3.87
C GLY A 367 -51.86 19.08 5.12
N LEU A 368 -51.18 17.92 5.02
CA LEU A 368 -51.09 16.99 6.17
C LEU A 368 -50.18 17.57 7.27
N PRO A 369 -50.55 17.32 8.54
CA PRO A 369 -49.62 17.61 9.65
C PRO A 369 -48.34 16.81 9.51
N LEU A 370 -47.22 17.37 10.01
CA LEU A 370 -45.87 16.80 9.80
C LEU A 370 -45.80 15.31 10.15
N ARG A 371 -46.32 14.92 11.31
CA ARG A 371 -46.27 13.56 11.82
C ARG A 371 -47.03 12.58 10.92
N GLU A 372 -48.19 12.98 10.45
CA GLU A 372 -48.97 12.13 9.50
C GLU A 372 -48.29 12.02 8.15
N ALA A 373 -47.72 13.12 7.64
CA ALA A 373 -46.95 13.13 6.40
C ALA A 373 -45.71 12.19 6.46
N LEU A 374 -45.01 12.17 7.61
CA LEU A 374 -43.86 11.26 7.82
C LEU A 374 -44.29 9.79 7.94
N ILE A 375 -45.39 9.49 8.62
CA ILE A 375 -45.94 8.12 8.70
C ILE A 375 -46.37 7.62 7.31
N GLU A 376 -47.06 8.46 6.56
CA GLU A 376 -47.47 8.10 5.18
C GLU A 376 -46.27 7.94 4.25
N ALA A 377 -45.28 8.83 4.35
CA ALA A 377 -44.03 8.71 3.60
C ALA A 377 -43.31 7.37 3.90
N GLY A 378 -43.20 7.01 5.17
CA GLY A 378 -42.66 5.73 5.60
C GLY A 378 -43.43 4.54 5.02
N ALA A 379 -44.74 4.55 5.11
CA ALA A 379 -45.57 3.45 4.60
C ALA A 379 -45.44 3.25 3.08
N ILE A 380 -45.45 4.33 2.29
CA ILE A 380 -45.36 4.26 0.83
C ILE A 380 -43.95 3.92 0.36
N ARG A 381 -42.92 4.48 1.01
CA ARG A 381 -41.50 4.32 0.61
C ARG A 381 -40.86 3.07 1.15
N LEU A 382 -41.42 2.40 2.15
CA LEU A 382 -40.85 1.17 2.74
C LEU A 382 -40.55 0.09 1.68
N ARG A 383 -41.57 -0.22 0.82
CA ARG A 383 -41.43 -1.26 -0.18
C ARG A 383 -40.34 -0.95 -1.22
N PRO A 384 -40.28 0.23 -1.88
CA PRO A 384 -39.17 0.60 -2.76
C PRO A 384 -37.78 0.58 -2.11
N ILE A 385 -37.67 1.06 -0.86
CA ILE A 385 -36.41 1.07 -0.11
C ILE A 385 -35.95 -0.37 0.13
N LEU A 386 -36.83 -1.25 0.62
CA LEU A 386 -36.48 -2.66 0.86
C LEU A 386 -36.09 -3.38 -0.45
N MET A 387 -36.79 -3.12 -1.55
CA MET A 387 -36.46 -3.72 -2.87
C MET A 387 -35.03 -3.35 -3.30
N THR A 388 -34.66 -2.06 -3.20
CA THR A 388 -33.30 -1.62 -3.58
C THR A 388 -32.25 -2.13 -2.61
N THR A 389 -32.54 -2.20 -1.32
CA THR A 389 -31.67 -2.76 -0.29
C THR A 389 -31.38 -4.24 -0.54
N PHE A 390 -32.41 -5.06 -0.76
CA PHE A 390 -32.21 -6.49 -1.04
C PHE A 390 -31.50 -6.73 -2.36
N ALA A 391 -31.80 -5.96 -3.41
CA ALA A 391 -31.10 -6.07 -4.69
C ALA A 391 -29.60 -5.76 -4.54
N LEU A 392 -29.24 -4.72 -3.77
CA LEU A 392 -27.86 -4.33 -3.54
C LEU A 392 -27.13 -5.38 -2.69
N ILE A 393 -27.76 -5.88 -1.61
CA ILE A 393 -27.19 -6.94 -0.78
C ILE A 393 -26.93 -8.17 -1.65
N ALA A 394 -27.91 -8.62 -2.43
CA ALA A 394 -27.76 -9.77 -3.32
C ALA A 394 -26.61 -9.59 -4.33
N GLY A 395 -26.46 -8.38 -4.90
CA GLY A 395 -25.36 -8.04 -5.79
C GLY A 395 -23.98 -8.03 -5.12
N MET A 396 -23.93 -7.72 -3.81
CA MET A 396 -22.67 -7.66 -3.05
C MET A 396 -22.28 -8.98 -2.39
N ILE A 397 -23.20 -9.94 -2.24
CA ILE A 397 -22.90 -11.27 -1.65
C ILE A 397 -21.72 -11.95 -2.36
N PRO A 398 -21.62 -12.03 -3.70
CA PRO A 398 -20.48 -12.68 -4.35
C PRO A 398 -19.14 -12.02 -4.01
N VAL A 399 -19.12 -10.69 -3.85
CA VAL A 399 -17.93 -9.93 -3.47
C VAL A 399 -17.57 -10.18 -2.00
N ALA A 400 -18.55 -10.15 -1.10
CA ALA A 400 -18.37 -10.35 0.34
C ALA A 400 -17.93 -11.77 0.70
N LEU A 401 -18.40 -12.79 -0.06
CA LEU A 401 -18.01 -14.19 0.15
C LEU A 401 -16.55 -14.46 -0.23
N GLY A 402 -15.89 -13.54 -0.92
CA GLY A 402 -14.47 -13.66 -1.21
C GLY A 402 -14.08 -14.92 -2.00
N ARG A 403 -14.94 -15.40 -2.90
CA ARG A 403 -14.65 -16.58 -3.73
C ARG A 403 -13.90 -16.21 -5.01
N GLY A 404 -12.79 -16.93 -5.27
CA GLY A 404 -11.95 -16.74 -6.44
C GLY A 404 -10.60 -16.04 -6.12
N GLU A 405 -9.72 -15.96 -7.10
CA GLU A 405 -8.40 -15.36 -6.94
C GLU A 405 -8.47 -13.85 -6.68
N GLY A 406 -7.73 -13.36 -5.68
CA GLY A 406 -7.73 -11.96 -5.27
C GLY A 406 -9.04 -11.48 -4.61
N ALA A 407 -9.97 -12.38 -4.35
CA ALA A 407 -11.25 -12.04 -3.77
C ALA A 407 -11.15 -11.64 -2.29
N GLN A 408 -10.19 -12.18 -1.56
CA GLN A 408 -9.93 -11.81 -0.16
C GLN A 408 -9.62 -10.31 -0.02
N PHE A 409 -8.92 -9.72 -1.00
CA PHE A 409 -8.64 -8.29 -1.02
C PHE A 409 -9.91 -7.44 -1.20
N ARG A 410 -10.90 -7.93 -1.96
CA ARG A 410 -12.15 -7.20 -2.27
C ARG A 410 -13.28 -7.49 -1.28
N ALA A 411 -13.20 -8.57 -0.53
CA ALA A 411 -14.24 -8.99 0.41
C ALA A 411 -14.60 -7.90 1.45
N PRO A 412 -13.66 -7.15 2.05
CA PRO A 412 -13.96 -6.07 2.98
C PRO A 412 -14.86 -4.97 2.40
N LEU A 413 -14.75 -4.67 1.10
CA LEU A 413 -15.64 -3.75 0.40
C LEU A 413 -17.10 -4.27 0.43
N GLY A 414 -17.30 -5.53 0.04
CA GLY A 414 -18.63 -6.16 0.04
C GLY A 414 -19.25 -6.22 1.42
N ILE A 415 -18.46 -6.60 2.42
CA ILE A 415 -18.87 -6.69 3.83
C ILE A 415 -19.27 -5.33 4.36
N ALA A 416 -18.46 -4.28 4.12
CA ALA A 416 -18.73 -2.92 4.53
C ALA A 416 -20.03 -2.38 3.94
N VAL A 417 -20.26 -2.59 2.63
CA VAL A 417 -21.47 -2.16 1.95
C VAL A 417 -22.69 -2.91 2.47
N ILE A 418 -22.65 -4.22 2.62
CA ILE A 418 -23.77 -5.01 3.14
C ILE A 418 -24.13 -4.57 4.56
N GLY A 419 -23.16 -4.51 5.46
CA GLY A 419 -23.37 -4.11 6.86
C GLY A 419 -23.92 -2.70 6.97
N GLY A 420 -23.33 -1.75 6.23
CA GLY A 420 -23.77 -0.37 6.22
C GLY A 420 -25.17 -0.17 5.67
N VAL A 421 -25.51 -0.88 4.59
CA VAL A 421 -26.87 -0.79 3.97
C VAL A 421 -27.93 -1.41 4.87
N ILE A 422 -27.69 -2.55 5.51
CA ILE A 422 -28.64 -3.17 6.45
C ILE A 422 -28.92 -2.21 7.60
N THR A 423 -27.87 -1.74 8.27
CA THR A 423 -27.99 -0.89 9.44
C THR A 423 -28.61 0.47 9.08
N SER A 424 -28.15 1.08 7.96
CA SER A 424 -28.70 2.35 7.52
C SER A 424 -30.18 2.23 7.17
N THR A 425 -30.60 1.17 6.50
CA THR A 425 -32.02 1.00 6.13
C THR A 425 -32.90 0.89 7.37
N LEU A 426 -32.49 0.10 8.36
CA LEU A 426 -33.23 -0.04 9.62
C LEU A 426 -33.27 1.28 10.42
N LEU A 427 -32.11 1.90 10.60
CA LEU A 427 -32.01 3.11 11.40
C LEU A 427 -32.58 4.34 10.69
N THR A 428 -32.43 4.44 9.38
CA THR A 428 -32.97 5.56 8.59
C THR A 428 -34.49 5.63 8.67
N LEU A 429 -35.18 4.50 8.63
CA LEU A 429 -36.64 4.45 8.73
C LEU A 429 -37.17 4.90 10.10
N ILE A 430 -36.35 4.78 11.15
CA ILE A 430 -36.75 5.17 12.54
C ILE A 430 -36.15 6.54 12.91
N ALA A 431 -34.85 6.71 12.69
CA ALA A 431 -34.12 7.87 13.17
C ALA A 431 -34.42 9.15 12.34
N ILE A 432 -34.49 9.04 11.02
CA ILE A 432 -34.65 10.23 10.16
C ILE A 432 -36.00 10.91 10.37
N PRO A 433 -37.16 10.23 10.41
CA PRO A 433 -38.43 10.87 10.73
C PRO A 433 -38.40 11.58 12.07
N THR A 434 -37.86 10.94 13.11
CA THR A 434 -37.75 11.52 14.45
C THR A 434 -36.84 12.76 14.48
N PHE A 435 -35.69 12.70 13.84
CA PHE A 435 -34.79 13.84 13.73
C PHE A 435 -35.37 14.99 12.92
N TYR A 436 -36.09 14.67 11.86
CA TYR A 436 -36.77 15.68 11.05
C TYR A 436 -37.86 16.40 11.85
N GLU A 437 -38.63 15.68 12.68
CA GLU A 437 -39.61 16.25 13.60
C GLU A 437 -38.96 17.21 14.63
N ILE A 438 -37.85 16.78 15.25
CA ILE A 438 -37.08 17.61 16.19
C ILE A 438 -36.53 18.88 15.52
N LEU A 439 -35.99 18.76 14.30
CA LEU A 439 -35.48 19.92 13.56
C LEU A 439 -36.57 20.88 13.12
N ASP A 440 -37.76 20.38 12.77
CA ASP A 440 -38.92 21.23 12.46
C ASP A 440 -39.43 21.97 13.72
N GLU A 441 -39.44 21.32 14.90
CA GLU A 441 -39.74 21.96 16.17
C GLU A 441 -38.72 23.05 16.52
N TRP A 442 -37.43 22.77 16.34
CA TRP A 442 -36.35 23.75 16.54
C TRP A 442 -36.49 24.95 15.60
N ARG A 443 -36.78 24.69 14.31
CA ARG A 443 -37.03 25.74 13.32
C ARG A 443 -38.19 26.64 13.76
N ASN A 444 -39.29 26.05 14.20
CA ASN A 444 -40.47 26.78 14.66
C ASN A 444 -40.20 27.54 15.99
N GLY A 445 -39.36 26.97 16.85
CA GLY A 445 -38.89 27.62 18.09
C GLY A 445 -38.02 28.84 17.79
N LEU A 446 -37.01 28.71 16.94
CA LEU A 446 -36.14 29.80 16.50
C LEU A 446 -36.92 30.90 15.76
N ALA A 447 -37.87 30.56 14.90
CA ALA A 447 -38.71 31.51 14.20
C ALA A 447 -39.56 32.36 15.18
N ARG A 448 -40.00 31.76 16.28
CA ARG A 448 -40.71 32.50 17.36
C ARG A 448 -39.77 33.44 18.12
N VAL A 449 -38.55 33.05 18.40
CA VAL A 449 -37.55 33.88 19.11
C VAL A 449 -37.08 35.05 18.24
N PHE A 450 -36.91 34.86 16.94
CA PHE A 450 -36.47 35.90 16.01
C PHE A 450 -37.60 36.68 15.35
N GLY A 451 -38.86 36.47 15.74
CA GLY A 451 -40.00 37.26 15.26
C GLY A 451 -40.41 37.04 13.80
N PHE A 452 -39.87 36.02 13.14
CA PHE A 452 -40.30 35.61 11.80
C PHE A 452 -41.57 34.76 11.89
N ARG A 453 -42.71 35.32 11.48
CA ARG A 453 -43.96 34.54 11.34
C ARG A 453 -43.81 33.57 10.15
N PRO A 454 -43.96 32.25 10.35
CA PRO A 454 -43.99 31.32 9.22
C PRO A 454 -45.21 31.63 8.36
N LYS A 455 -45.01 31.77 7.06
CA LYS A 455 -46.05 31.97 6.06
C LYS A 455 -46.91 30.70 6.03
N GLN A 456 -48.07 30.73 6.69
CA GLN A 456 -49.11 29.71 6.49
C GLN A 456 -49.62 29.87 5.05
N THR A 457 -49.21 28.98 4.17
CA THR A 457 -49.82 28.86 2.86
C THR A 457 -51.16 28.14 3.02
N THR A 458 -52.19 28.89 3.38
CA THR A 458 -53.57 28.43 3.21
C THR A 458 -53.87 28.48 1.74
N ALA A 459 -53.77 27.34 1.09
CA ALA A 459 -54.34 27.16 -0.25
C ALA A 459 -55.88 27.07 -0.07
N GLU A 460 -56.56 28.21 -0.17
CA GLU A 460 -57.95 28.18 -0.53
C GLU A 460 -58.08 27.59 -1.94
N MET A 461 -58.53 26.36 -2.03
CA MET A 461 -59.05 25.82 -3.28
C MET A 461 -60.41 26.50 -3.52
N PRO A 462 -60.60 27.14 -4.67
CA PRO A 462 -61.94 27.57 -5.06
C PRO A 462 -62.82 26.31 -5.28
N VAL A 463 -63.87 26.25 -4.49
CA VAL A 463 -64.95 25.25 -4.68
C VAL A 463 -65.58 25.53 -6.04
N PRO A 464 -65.65 24.55 -6.98
CA PRO A 464 -66.39 24.71 -8.22
C PRO A 464 -67.89 24.86 -7.84
N GLN A 465 -68.47 26.00 -8.16
CA GLN A 465 -69.93 26.14 -8.12
C GLN A 465 -70.58 25.19 -9.13
N PRO A 466 -71.65 24.49 -8.76
CA PRO A 466 -72.37 23.69 -9.72
C PRO A 466 -73.05 24.62 -10.74
N ALA A 467 -72.77 24.40 -12.01
CA ALA A 467 -73.53 25.02 -13.10
C ALA A 467 -74.97 24.57 -12.97
N GLY A 468 -75.85 25.49 -12.70
CA GLY A 468 -77.26 25.29 -12.83
C GLY A 468 -77.67 25.42 -14.28
N ASP A 469 -78.58 24.52 -14.65
CA ASP A 469 -79.42 24.37 -15.85
C ASP A 469 -78.79 24.21 -17.23
#